data_b510861694bc761b1a07033984d79cef
#
_entry.id   b510861694bc761b1a07033984d79cef
#
_cell.length_a   1.000
_cell.length_b   1.000
_cell.length_c   1.000
_cell.angle_alpha   90.00
_cell.angle_beta   90.00
_cell.angle_gamma   90.00
#
_symmetry.space_group_name_H-M   'P 1'
#
loop_
_entity.id
_entity.type
_entity.pdbx_description
1 polymer ?
#
loop_
_entity_poly.entity_id
_entity_poly.type
_entity_poly.pdbx_seq_one_letter_code
_entity_poly.pdbx_strand_id
1 'polypeptide(L)'
;MDDRKLEIIEVTRKLINEKGLLNTSTNDIARTVGISRGTLYHHYESKEAILDALVEQVSAEIYKRAREIANDDSIPVMERLVKTILSLDLSQGSDQAILEHLNSPNNIILHQKVQKDMLLTIPGILSRIIEDGNNEGIFNTKHPYECMEMMVAYVSLAFDDDPMGMDEQESLKKLIALMRNLERMLGAQEGAFNIFVELMTGGNEA
;
A
#
# COMPACT_ATOMS: atom_id res chain seq x y z
N MET A 1 -15.41 -11.69 9.73
CA MET A 1 -14.77 -12.90 9.14
C MET A 1 -14.89 -14.00 10.18
N ASP A 2 -15.02 -15.27 9.75
CA ASP A 2 -15.06 -16.41 10.67
C ASP A 2 -13.71 -16.49 11.42
N ASP A 3 -13.72 -16.60 12.76
CA ASP A 3 -12.52 -16.63 13.61
C ASP A 3 -11.52 -17.68 13.14
N ARG A 4 -12.01 -18.81 12.62
CA ARG A 4 -11.15 -19.89 12.08
C ARG A 4 -10.46 -19.50 10.78
N LYS A 5 -11.11 -18.72 9.92
CA LYS A 5 -10.47 -18.18 8.70
C LYS A 5 -9.34 -17.23 9.04
N LEU A 6 -9.53 -16.37 10.03
CA LEU A 6 -8.48 -15.46 10.50
C LEU A 6 -7.30 -16.22 11.07
N GLU A 7 -7.54 -17.23 11.93
CA GLU A 7 -6.46 -18.05 12.50
C GLU A 7 -5.62 -18.75 11.41
N ILE A 8 -6.29 -19.28 10.36
CA ILE A 8 -5.59 -19.90 9.21
C ILE A 8 -4.69 -18.88 8.52
N ILE A 9 -5.17 -17.66 8.28
CA ILE A 9 -4.37 -16.61 7.63
C ILE A 9 -3.18 -16.20 8.48
N GLU A 10 -3.37 -15.97 9.79
CA GLU A 10 -2.30 -15.56 10.71
C GLU A 10 -1.21 -16.63 10.83
N VAL A 11 -1.61 -17.92 10.96
CA VAL A 11 -0.66 -19.04 10.96
C VAL A 11 0.07 -19.13 9.63
N THR A 12 -0.62 -18.89 8.52
CA THR A 12 0.02 -18.89 7.19
C THR A 12 1.06 -17.80 7.08
N ARG A 13 0.73 -16.56 7.49
CA ARG A 13 1.67 -15.41 7.53
C ARG A 13 2.91 -15.75 8.36
N LYS A 14 2.70 -16.28 9.57
CA LYS A 14 3.80 -16.69 10.44
C LYS A 14 4.71 -17.74 9.79
N LEU A 15 4.15 -18.80 9.20
CA LEU A 15 4.92 -19.85 8.53
C LEU A 15 5.69 -19.34 7.31
N ILE A 16 5.11 -18.41 6.54
CA ILE A 16 5.78 -17.78 5.41
C ILE A 16 6.98 -16.96 5.88
N ASN A 17 6.82 -16.19 6.96
CA ASN A 17 7.90 -15.39 7.52
C ASN A 17 9.03 -16.25 8.14
N GLU A 18 8.70 -17.41 8.68
CA GLU A 18 9.68 -18.32 9.31
C GLU A 18 10.48 -19.13 8.28
N LYS A 19 9.86 -19.60 7.21
CA LYS A 19 10.50 -20.58 6.30
C LYS A 19 10.32 -20.30 4.81
N GLY A 20 9.69 -19.18 4.46
CA GLY A 20 9.42 -18.75 3.10
C GLY A 20 8.15 -19.35 2.48
N LEU A 21 7.64 -18.66 1.46
CA LEU A 21 6.40 -19.02 0.76
C LEU A 21 6.47 -20.41 0.10
N LEU A 22 7.59 -20.72 -0.57
CA LEU A 22 7.75 -21.99 -1.29
C LEU A 22 7.80 -23.20 -0.35
N ASN A 23 8.33 -23.01 0.86
CA ASN A 23 8.46 -24.07 1.87
C ASN A 23 7.22 -24.21 2.79
N THR A 24 6.20 -23.37 2.59
CA THR A 24 4.95 -23.41 3.37
C THR A 24 3.92 -24.23 2.62
N SER A 25 3.58 -25.41 3.14
CA SER A 25 2.55 -26.29 2.55
C SER A 25 1.21 -26.19 3.30
N THR A 26 0.12 -26.58 2.63
CA THR A 26 -1.22 -26.70 3.27
C THR A 26 -1.22 -27.71 4.42
N ASN A 27 -0.35 -28.74 4.37
CA ASN A 27 -0.17 -29.67 5.49
C ASN A 27 0.46 -29.01 6.71
N ASP A 28 1.43 -28.13 6.50
CA ASP A 28 2.05 -27.36 7.59
C ASP A 28 1.05 -26.42 8.23
N ILE A 29 0.28 -25.72 7.41
CA ILE A 29 -0.78 -24.81 7.88
C ILE A 29 -1.79 -25.59 8.72
N ALA A 30 -2.38 -26.67 8.18
CA ALA A 30 -3.37 -27.48 8.88
C ALA A 30 -2.83 -28.04 10.20
N ARG A 31 -1.60 -28.54 10.20
CA ARG A 31 -0.92 -29.07 11.41
C ARG A 31 -0.71 -27.98 12.46
N THR A 32 -0.27 -26.80 12.06
CA THR A 32 0.02 -25.70 12.99
C THR A 32 -1.26 -25.09 13.57
N VAL A 33 -2.34 -24.98 12.77
CA VAL A 33 -3.68 -24.58 13.24
C VAL A 33 -4.35 -25.66 14.10
N GLY A 34 -3.89 -26.93 14.02
CA GLY A 34 -4.49 -28.06 14.74
C GLY A 34 -5.79 -28.59 14.12
N ILE A 35 -5.93 -28.50 12.80
CA ILE A 35 -7.11 -28.98 12.06
C ILE A 35 -6.75 -30.06 11.03
N SER A 36 -7.76 -30.80 10.58
CA SER A 36 -7.58 -31.73 9.47
C SER A 36 -7.41 -30.99 8.13
N ARG A 37 -6.76 -31.64 7.14
CA ARG A 37 -6.71 -31.09 5.77
C ARG A 37 -8.12 -30.87 5.20
N GLY A 38 -9.06 -31.80 5.45
CA GLY A 38 -10.44 -31.64 5.02
C GLY A 38 -11.08 -30.38 5.60
N THR A 39 -10.83 -30.09 6.87
CA THR A 39 -11.31 -28.86 7.52
C THR A 39 -10.66 -27.61 6.90
N LEU A 40 -9.36 -27.64 6.60
CA LEU A 40 -8.68 -26.54 5.93
C LEU A 40 -9.32 -26.26 4.56
N TYR A 41 -9.52 -27.30 3.74
CA TYR A 41 -10.14 -27.16 2.41
C TYR A 41 -11.63 -26.79 2.46
N HIS A 42 -12.29 -26.99 3.59
CA HIS A 42 -13.64 -26.46 3.80
C HIS A 42 -13.64 -24.93 3.95
N HIS A 43 -12.59 -24.34 4.53
CA HIS A 43 -12.47 -22.91 4.68
C HIS A 43 -11.86 -22.21 3.46
N TYR A 44 -10.88 -22.85 2.79
CA TYR A 44 -10.18 -22.31 1.63
C TYR A 44 -9.93 -23.41 0.59
N GLU A 45 -10.36 -23.19 -0.64
CA GLU A 45 -10.33 -24.16 -1.72
C GLU A 45 -8.90 -24.58 -2.14
N SER A 46 -7.91 -23.70 -1.94
CA SER A 46 -6.52 -23.92 -2.32
C SER A 46 -5.55 -23.14 -1.42
N LYS A 47 -4.24 -23.37 -1.58
CA LYS A 47 -3.20 -22.56 -0.93
C LYS A 47 -3.25 -21.11 -1.46
N GLU A 48 -3.47 -20.95 -2.74
CA GLU A 48 -3.60 -19.66 -3.42
C GLU A 48 -4.75 -18.84 -2.80
N ALA A 49 -5.91 -19.47 -2.55
CA ALA A 49 -7.03 -18.80 -1.88
C ALA A 49 -6.71 -18.33 -0.45
N ILE A 50 -5.83 -19.04 0.26
CA ILE A 50 -5.34 -18.59 1.58
C ILE A 50 -4.41 -17.38 1.40
N LEU A 51 -3.53 -17.41 0.40
CA LEU A 51 -2.59 -16.33 0.12
C LEU A 51 -3.32 -15.07 -0.35
N ASP A 52 -4.32 -15.21 -1.20
CA ASP A 52 -5.17 -14.10 -1.65
C ASP A 52 -5.87 -13.41 -0.46
N ALA A 53 -6.43 -14.22 0.45
CA ALA A 53 -7.04 -13.71 1.68
C ALA A 53 -6.03 -13.05 2.62
N LEU A 54 -4.79 -13.54 2.65
CA LEU A 54 -3.70 -12.92 3.40
C LEU A 54 -3.30 -11.56 2.82
N VAL A 55 -3.20 -11.44 1.48
CA VAL A 55 -2.98 -10.14 0.81
C VAL A 55 -4.07 -9.14 1.17
N GLU A 56 -5.35 -9.55 1.10
CA GLU A 56 -6.49 -8.71 1.47
C GLU A 56 -6.41 -8.25 2.93
N GLN A 57 -6.03 -9.13 3.86
CA GLN A 57 -5.87 -8.79 5.27
C GLN A 57 -4.73 -7.78 5.48
N VAL A 58 -3.58 -8.00 4.87
CA VAL A 58 -2.42 -7.10 4.97
C VAL A 58 -2.77 -5.72 4.40
N SER A 59 -3.44 -5.65 3.25
CA SER A 59 -3.92 -4.39 2.68
C SER A 59 -4.87 -3.65 3.64
N ALA A 60 -5.82 -4.36 4.25
CA ALA A 60 -6.74 -3.77 5.23
C ALA A 60 -6.04 -3.23 6.48
N GLU A 61 -5.00 -3.92 6.98
CA GLU A 61 -4.18 -3.47 8.11
C GLU A 61 -3.41 -2.18 7.76
N ILE A 62 -2.86 -2.10 6.54
CA ILE A 62 -2.17 -0.91 6.02
C ILE A 62 -3.12 0.28 5.93
N TYR A 63 -4.28 0.09 5.31
CA TYR A 63 -5.27 1.17 5.20
C TYR A 63 -5.80 1.63 6.55
N LYS A 64 -5.97 0.70 7.50
CA LYS A 64 -6.35 1.04 8.88
C LYS A 64 -5.30 1.95 9.52
N ARG A 65 -4.03 1.56 9.47
CA ARG A 65 -2.90 2.34 10.01
C ARG A 65 -2.80 3.71 9.33
N ALA A 66 -2.93 3.76 8.00
CA ALA A 66 -2.90 5.00 7.24
C ALA A 66 -4.05 5.95 7.65
N ARG A 67 -5.27 5.42 7.86
CA ARG A 67 -6.40 6.21 8.37
C ARG A 67 -6.17 6.74 9.78
N GLU A 68 -5.59 5.94 10.66
CA GLU A 68 -5.26 6.36 12.03
C GLU A 68 -4.30 7.54 12.01
N ILE A 69 -3.24 7.49 11.20
CA ILE A 69 -2.30 8.59 11.02
C ILE A 69 -2.98 9.80 10.38
N ALA A 70 -3.75 9.59 9.31
CA ALA A 70 -4.42 10.66 8.56
C ALA A 70 -5.44 11.45 9.42
N ASN A 71 -6.01 10.82 10.44
CA ASN A 71 -6.98 11.42 11.35
C ASN A 71 -6.35 11.94 12.67
N ASP A 72 -5.04 11.88 12.82
CA ASP A 72 -4.37 12.38 14.02
C ASP A 72 -4.06 13.89 13.87
N ASP A 73 -5.00 14.72 14.31
CA ASP A 73 -4.90 16.18 14.25
C ASP A 73 -3.77 16.76 15.15
N SER A 74 -3.13 15.94 16.00
CA SER A 74 -1.95 16.36 16.77
C SER A 74 -0.68 16.43 15.91
N ILE A 75 -0.68 15.82 14.71
CA ILE A 75 0.43 15.83 13.77
C ILE A 75 0.22 16.96 12.75
N PRO A 76 1.21 17.84 12.52
CA PRO A 76 1.12 18.88 11.49
C PRO A 76 0.81 18.30 10.10
N VAL A 77 0.01 19.01 9.29
CA VAL A 77 -0.52 18.55 8.00
C VAL A 77 0.54 17.93 7.10
N MET A 78 1.68 18.61 6.90
CA MET A 78 2.74 18.10 6.00
C MET A 78 3.41 16.83 6.55
N GLU A 79 3.67 16.79 7.84
CA GLU A 79 4.24 15.61 8.51
C GLU A 79 3.25 14.43 8.48
N ARG A 80 1.97 14.71 8.69
CA ARG A 80 0.88 13.75 8.63
C ARG A 80 0.75 13.16 7.23
N LEU A 81 0.84 13.98 6.19
CA LEU A 81 0.84 13.54 4.79
C LEU A 81 2.02 12.60 4.48
N VAL A 82 3.24 12.99 4.88
CA VAL A 82 4.44 12.15 4.72
C VAL A 82 4.29 10.82 5.45
N LYS A 83 3.93 10.84 6.74
CA LYS A 83 3.77 9.61 7.54
C LYS A 83 2.68 8.69 6.96
N THR A 84 1.57 9.26 6.50
CA THR A 84 0.49 8.48 5.88
C THR A 84 0.97 7.81 4.60
N ILE A 85 1.65 8.54 3.70
CA ILE A 85 2.19 7.96 2.46
C ILE A 85 3.22 6.86 2.77
N LEU A 86 4.16 7.09 3.68
CA LEU A 86 5.13 6.08 4.08
C LEU A 86 4.48 4.84 4.70
N SER A 87 3.36 5.01 5.42
CA SER A 87 2.63 3.88 6.02
C SER A 87 1.89 3.00 5.01
N LEU A 88 1.71 3.48 3.77
CA LEU A 88 1.10 2.73 2.66
C LEU A 88 2.10 1.82 1.93
N ASP A 89 3.39 1.93 2.23
CA ASP A 89 4.43 1.10 1.63
C ASP A 89 4.38 -0.34 2.17
N LEU A 90 4.06 -1.28 1.30
CA LEU A 90 4.06 -2.73 1.56
C LEU A 90 5.47 -3.33 1.67
N SER A 91 6.48 -2.66 1.09
CA SER A 91 7.86 -3.18 1.07
C SER A 91 8.56 -3.08 2.43
N GLN A 92 8.03 -2.25 3.33
CA GLN A 92 8.59 -2.06 4.67
C GLN A 92 8.05 -3.11 5.64
N GLY A 93 8.76 -4.24 5.78
CA GLY A 93 8.42 -5.21 6.82
C GLY A 93 8.65 -6.68 6.44
N SER A 94 8.04 -7.55 7.23
CA SER A 94 8.13 -9.01 7.10
C SER A 94 7.30 -9.59 5.94
N ASP A 95 6.57 -8.77 5.20
CA ASP A 95 5.56 -9.23 4.24
C ASP A 95 6.06 -9.24 2.78
N GLN A 96 7.38 -9.15 2.55
CA GLN A 96 7.98 -9.15 1.21
C GLN A 96 7.57 -10.38 0.37
N ALA A 97 7.47 -11.56 0.98
CA ALA A 97 7.01 -12.77 0.29
C ALA A 97 5.54 -12.69 -0.16
N ILE A 98 4.74 -11.85 0.51
CA ILE A 98 3.34 -11.56 0.13
C ILE A 98 3.31 -10.65 -1.09
N LEU A 99 4.20 -9.64 -1.15
CA LEU A 99 4.38 -8.80 -2.34
C LEU A 99 4.83 -9.61 -3.55
N GLU A 100 5.82 -10.50 -3.37
CA GLU A 100 6.27 -11.40 -4.44
C GLU A 100 5.13 -12.29 -4.95
N HIS A 101 4.23 -12.72 -4.06
CA HIS A 101 3.03 -13.47 -4.47
C HIS A 101 2.07 -12.57 -5.25
N LEU A 102 1.79 -11.36 -4.76
CA LEU A 102 0.90 -10.39 -5.43
C LEU A 102 1.39 -10.09 -6.85
N ASN A 103 2.69 -9.85 -7.00
CA ASN A 103 3.33 -9.43 -8.25
C ASN A 103 3.66 -10.61 -9.18
N SER A 104 3.34 -11.84 -8.78
CA SER A 104 3.57 -13.00 -9.64
C SER A 104 2.71 -12.94 -10.91
N PRO A 105 3.28 -13.23 -12.12
CA PRO A 105 2.53 -13.24 -13.38
C PRO A 105 1.28 -14.14 -13.37
N ASN A 106 1.22 -15.11 -12.49
CA ASN A 106 0.07 -16.00 -12.35
C ASN A 106 -1.09 -15.37 -11.54
N ASN A 107 -0.88 -14.22 -10.90
CA ASN A 107 -1.84 -13.60 -9.98
C ASN A 107 -2.43 -12.27 -10.51
N ILE A 108 -2.50 -12.12 -11.84
CA ILE A 108 -2.99 -10.89 -12.49
C ILE A 108 -4.36 -10.45 -11.94
N ILE A 109 -5.27 -11.38 -11.67
CA ILE A 109 -6.61 -11.06 -11.17
C ILE A 109 -6.53 -10.49 -9.75
N LEU A 110 -5.71 -11.09 -8.87
CA LEU A 110 -5.48 -10.57 -7.52
C LEU A 110 -4.83 -9.19 -7.56
N HIS A 111 -3.81 -9.02 -8.40
CA HIS A 111 -3.13 -7.74 -8.59
C HIS A 111 -4.10 -6.64 -9.03
N GLN A 112 -4.94 -6.90 -10.04
CA GLN A 112 -5.97 -5.95 -10.49
C GLN A 112 -7.00 -5.64 -9.39
N LYS A 113 -7.36 -6.61 -8.55
CA LYS A 113 -8.27 -6.42 -7.43
C LYS A 113 -7.66 -5.50 -6.37
N VAL A 114 -6.40 -5.73 -5.99
CA VAL A 114 -5.66 -4.90 -5.03
C VAL A 114 -5.49 -3.48 -5.60
N GLN A 115 -5.07 -3.35 -6.86
CA GLN A 115 -4.93 -2.05 -7.52
C GLN A 115 -6.25 -1.27 -7.54
N LYS A 116 -7.37 -1.93 -7.84
CA LYS A 116 -8.70 -1.30 -7.77
C LYS A 116 -9.04 -0.85 -6.35
N ASP A 117 -8.75 -1.68 -5.35
CA ASP A 117 -9.01 -1.36 -3.95
C ASP A 117 -8.16 -0.17 -3.46
N MET A 118 -6.90 -0.09 -3.87
CA MET A 118 -6.04 1.08 -3.65
C MET A 118 -6.65 2.36 -4.24
N LEU A 119 -7.08 2.32 -5.50
CA LEU A 119 -7.70 3.45 -6.20
C LEU A 119 -9.00 3.93 -5.53
N LEU A 120 -9.75 3.03 -4.92
CA LEU A 120 -10.99 3.37 -4.21
C LEU A 120 -10.78 3.84 -2.77
N THR A 121 -9.67 3.45 -2.14
CA THR A 121 -9.47 3.61 -0.70
C THR A 121 -8.50 4.75 -0.37
N ILE A 122 -7.33 4.78 -1.01
CA ILE A 122 -6.24 5.71 -0.67
C ILE A 122 -6.60 7.18 -0.93
N PRO A 123 -7.27 7.55 -2.04
CA PRO A 123 -7.66 8.95 -2.27
C PRO A 123 -8.48 9.53 -1.13
N GLY A 124 -9.44 8.76 -0.58
CA GLY A 124 -10.25 9.19 0.56
C GLY A 124 -9.45 9.37 1.87
N ILE A 125 -8.40 8.58 2.07
CA ILE A 125 -7.51 8.73 3.24
C ILE A 125 -6.69 10.02 3.11
N LEU A 126 -6.10 10.25 1.94
CA LEU A 126 -5.21 11.39 1.71
C LEU A 126 -5.98 12.71 1.57
N SER A 127 -7.15 12.70 0.92
CA SER A 127 -7.96 13.91 0.74
C SER A 127 -8.37 14.56 2.05
N ARG A 128 -8.57 13.78 3.11
CA ARG A 128 -8.84 14.29 4.46
C ARG A 128 -7.71 15.21 4.96
N ILE A 129 -6.45 14.83 4.72
CA ILE A 129 -5.29 15.65 5.09
C ILE A 129 -5.23 16.92 4.23
N ILE A 130 -5.57 16.81 2.95
CA ILE A 130 -5.59 17.97 2.05
C ILE A 130 -6.71 18.96 2.44
N GLU A 131 -7.87 18.47 2.88
CA GLU A 131 -8.95 19.31 3.41
C GLU A 131 -8.50 20.09 4.65
N ASP A 132 -7.80 19.44 5.58
CA ASP A 132 -7.23 20.12 6.74
C ASP A 132 -6.19 21.16 6.32
N GLY A 133 -5.33 20.83 5.36
CA GLY A 133 -4.35 21.76 4.80
C GLY A 133 -5.00 22.96 4.09
N ASN A 134 -6.15 22.78 3.46
CA ASN A 134 -6.95 23.90 2.93
C ASN A 134 -7.43 24.81 4.07
N ASN A 135 -7.93 24.24 5.17
CA ASN A 135 -8.41 25.01 6.32
C ASN A 135 -7.28 25.78 7.02
N GLU A 136 -6.06 25.26 6.99
CA GLU A 136 -4.85 25.90 7.54
C GLU A 136 -4.17 26.85 6.55
N GLY A 137 -4.64 26.93 5.28
CA GLY A 137 -4.05 27.78 4.24
C GLY A 137 -2.74 27.25 3.66
N ILE A 138 -2.40 25.98 3.91
CA ILE A 138 -1.24 25.29 3.33
C ILE A 138 -1.53 24.91 1.87
N PHE A 139 -2.77 24.50 1.60
CA PHE A 139 -3.29 24.17 0.27
C PHE A 139 -4.45 25.13 -0.10
N ASN A 140 -4.78 25.16 -1.40
CA ASN A 140 -5.90 25.95 -1.91
C ASN A 140 -6.53 25.25 -3.13
N THR A 141 -6.99 24.02 -2.94
CA THR A 141 -7.69 23.25 -3.98
C THR A 141 -9.17 23.11 -3.66
N LYS A 142 -10.01 23.16 -4.69
CA LYS A 142 -11.45 22.88 -4.57
C LYS A 142 -11.77 21.39 -4.75
N HIS A 143 -10.77 20.58 -5.10
CA HIS A 143 -10.93 19.19 -5.49
C HIS A 143 -9.91 18.27 -4.78
N PRO A 144 -9.91 18.22 -3.42
CA PRO A 144 -8.95 17.43 -2.67
C PRO A 144 -8.95 15.94 -3.05
N TYR A 145 -10.13 15.35 -3.18
CA TYR A 145 -10.28 13.94 -3.52
C TYR A 145 -9.76 13.62 -4.92
N GLU A 146 -10.20 14.40 -5.92
CA GLU A 146 -9.83 14.17 -7.33
C GLU A 146 -8.33 14.40 -7.56
N CYS A 147 -7.71 15.34 -6.85
CA CYS A 147 -6.25 15.53 -6.89
C CYS A 147 -5.53 14.26 -6.38
N MET A 148 -6.00 13.68 -5.27
CA MET A 148 -5.41 12.47 -4.71
C MET A 148 -5.73 11.25 -5.57
N GLU A 149 -6.91 11.15 -6.15
CA GLU A 149 -7.28 10.09 -7.08
C GLU A 149 -6.36 10.07 -8.31
N MET A 150 -6.13 11.24 -8.93
CA MET A 150 -5.20 11.38 -10.06
C MET A 150 -3.76 11.00 -9.66
N MET A 151 -3.31 11.43 -8.48
CA MET A 151 -1.99 11.06 -7.97
C MET A 151 -1.86 9.54 -7.79
N VAL A 152 -2.80 8.91 -7.10
CA VAL A 152 -2.77 7.46 -6.83
C VAL A 152 -2.85 6.67 -8.14
N ALA A 153 -3.73 7.07 -9.07
CA ALA A 153 -3.84 6.44 -10.37
C ALA A 153 -2.54 6.54 -11.17
N TYR A 154 -1.88 7.70 -11.17
CA TYR A 154 -0.60 7.87 -11.86
C TYR A 154 0.51 7.02 -11.20
N VAL A 155 0.62 7.07 -9.88
CA VAL A 155 1.64 6.30 -9.13
C VAL A 155 1.46 4.81 -9.36
N SER A 156 0.24 4.28 -9.28
CA SER A 156 -0.04 2.87 -9.48
C SER A 156 0.25 2.38 -10.90
N LEU A 157 0.24 3.26 -11.90
CA LEU A 157 0.56 2.90 -13.28
C LEU A 157 2.03 3.15 -13.64
N ALA A 158 2.62 4.22 -13.10
CA ALA A 158 3.95 4.65 -13.50
C ALA A 158 5.08 3.99 -12.71
N PHE A 159 4.80 3.55 -11.47
CA PHE A 159 5.78 3.00 -10.54
C PHE A 159 5.47 1.58 -10.06
N ASP A 160 4.42 0.95 -10.63
CA ASP A 160 4.08 -0.44 -10.35
C ASP A 160 5.01 -1.35 -11.16
N ASP A 161 5.69 -2.30 -10.49
CA ASP A 161 6.56 -3.37 -11.03
C ASP A 161 7.20 -3.15 -12.41
N ASP A 162 7.75 -1.95 -12.62
CA ASP A 162 8.47 -1.57 -13.86
C ASP A 162 7.72 -1.89 -15.18
N PRO A 163 6.43 -1.51 -15.32
CA PRO A 163 5.69 -1.79 -16.58
C PRO A 163 6.30 -1.07 -17.78
N MET A 164 7.20 -0.11 -17.56
CA MET A 164 7.85 0.68 -18.60
C MET A 164 9.35 0.43 -18.75
N GLY A 165 9.97 -0.47 -17.95
CA GLY A 165 11.42 -0.73 -18.01
C GLY A 165 12.26 0.52 -17.74
N MET A 166 11.80 1.38 -16.82
CA MET A 166 12.46 2.66 -16.55
C MET A 166 13.75 2.46 -15.73
N ASP A 167 14.79 3.21 -16.09
CA ASP A 167 15.94 3.33 -15.24
C ASP A 167 15.65 4.25 -14.03
N GLU A 168 16.55 4.22 -13.04
CA GLU A 168 16.43 5.00 -11.81
C GLU A 168 16.36 6.52 -12.09
N GLN A 169 17.08 7.01 -13.10
CA GLN A 169 17.07 8.43 -13.47
C GLN A 169 15.74 8.85 -14.10
N GLU A 170 15.14 7.99 -14.91
CA GLU A 170 13.83 8.26 -15.50
C GLU A 170 12.73 8.23 -14.44
N SER A 171 12.79 7.28 -13.50
CA SER A 171 11.87 7.19 -12.36
C SER A 171 11.96 8.44 -11.47
N LEU A 172 13.18 8.92 -11.19
CA LEU A 172 13.40 10.14 -10.41
C LEU A 172 12.84 11.38 -11.14
N LYS A 173 13.08 11.52 -12.45
CA LYS A 173 12.51 12.63 -13.24
C LYS A 173 10.98 12.64 -13.18
N LYS A 174 10.33 11.49 -13.30
CA LYS A 174 8.87 11.38 -13.21
C LYS A 174 8.36 11.71 -11.81
N LEU A 175 9.06 11.28 -10.76
CA LEU A 175 8.71 11.62 -9.39
C LEU A 175 8.79 13.13 -9.15
N ILE A 176 9.89 13.79 -9.55
CA ILE A 176 10.05 15.24 -9.43
C ILE A 176 8.93 15.97 -10.20
N ALA A 177 8.64 15.53 -11.43
CA ALA A 177 7.55 16.11 -12.22
C ALA A 177 6.18 15.93 -11.56
N LEU A 178 5.92 14.75 -10.97
CA LEU A 178 4.71 14.47 -10.21
C LEU A 178 4.58 15.42 -9.02
N MET A 179 5.63 15.58 -8.20
CA MET A 179 5.61 16.47 -7.04
C MET A 179 5.32 17.92 -7.44
N ARG A 180 5.97 18.44 -8.50
CA ARG A 180 5.72 19.80 -9.02
C ARG A 180 4.31 20.00 -9.55
N ASN A 181 3.75 18.99 -10.23
CA ASN A 181 2.37 19.07 -10.70
C ASN A 181 1.38 18.99 -9.55
N LEU A 182 1.65 18.16 -8.55
CA LEU A 182 0.83 18.05 -7.35
C LEU A 182 0.81 19.36 -6.55
N GLU A 183 1.94 20.06 -6.38
CA GLU A 183 2.01 21.40 -5.78
C GLU A 183 1.05 22.37 -6.48
N ARG A 184 1.05 22.39 -7.81
CA ARG A 184 0.17 23.26 -8.61
C ARG A 184 -1.31 22.89 -8.47
N MET A 185 -1.62 21.58 -8.51
CA MET A 185 -3.00 21.09 -8.37
C MET A 185 -3.58 21.38 -6.98
N LEU A 186 -2.75 21.32 -5.95
CA LEU A 186 -3.15 21.59 -4.58
C LEU A 186 -3.06 23.07 -4.20
N GLY A 187 -2.48 23.93 -5.08
CA GLY A 187 -2.23 25.32 -4.75
C GLY A 187 -1.23 25.50 -3.61
N ALA A 188 -0.32 24.55 -3.46
CA ALA A 188 0.74 24.57 -2.46
C ALA A 188 1.87 25.53 -2.85
N GLN A 189 2.67 25.95 -1.88
CA GLN A 189 3.89 26.70 -2.14
C GLN A 189 4.87 25.84 -2.95
N GLU A 190 5.61 26.47 -3.88
CA GLU A 190 6.66 25.78 -4.64
C GLU A 190 7.73 25.19 -3.70
N GLY A 191 8.04 23.91 -3.88
CA GLY A 191 8.96 23.17 -3.03
C GLY A 191 8.34 22.54 -1.78
N ALA A 192 7.04 22.70 -1.56
CA ALA A 192 6.36 22.08 -0.41
C ALA A 192 6.53 20.56 -0.35
N PHE A 193 6.69 19.91 -1.51
CA PHE A 193 6.86 18.46 -1.61
C PHE A 193 8.30 17.98 -1.86
N ASN A 194 9.31 18.86 -1.70
CA ASN A 194 10.72 18.45 -1.83
C ASN A 194 11.09 17.34 -0.85
N ILE A 195 10.48 17.32 0.33
CA ILE A 195 10.68 16.27 1.33
C ILE A 195 10.45 14.85 0.78
N PHE A 196 9.48 14.67 -0.14
CA PHE A 196 9.26 13.36 -0.76
C PHE A 196 10.38 12.98 -1.72
N VAL A 197 10.93 13.96 -2.46
CA VAL A 197 12.08 13.73 -3.34
C VAL A 197 13.31 13.37 -2.50
N GLU A 198 13.59 14.11 -1.43
CA GLU A 198 14.71 13.85 -0.51
C GLU A 198 14.62 12.46 0.13
N LEU A 199 13.43 12.05 0.57
CA LEU A 199 13.20 10.71 1.15
C LEU A 199 13.46 9.58 0.14
N MET A 200 13.11 9.79 -1.13
CA MET A 200 13.29 8.78 -2.18
C MET A 200 14.73 8.75 -2.71
N THR A 201 15.47 9.88 -2.67
CA THR A 201 16.87 9.96 -3.13
C THR A 201 17.89 9.71 -2.01
N GLY A 202 17.44 9.38 -0.80
CA GLY A 202 18.35 9.19 0.35
C GLY A 202 19.05 10.46 0.80
N GLY A 203 18.52 11.64 0.46
CA GLY A 203 19.06 12.94 0.90
C GLY A 203 20.36 13.37 0.19
N ASN A 204 20.69 12.78 -0.95
CA ASN A 204 21.98 12.99 -1.62
C ASN A 204 21.97 13.94 -2.83
N GLU A 205 20.88 14.68 -3.10
CA GLU A 205 20.90 15.75 -4.12
C GLU A 205 19.94 16.89 -3.70
N ALA A 206 20.51 17.91 -3.10
CA ALA A 206 19.94 19.24 -3.07
C ALA A 206 20.77 20.19 -3.93
#